data_f06d7bf3de40beff8daa0817f5f808ce
#
_entry.id   f06d7bf3de40beff8daa0817f5f808ce
#
_cell.length_a   1.000
_cell.length_b   1.000
_cell.length_c   1.000
_cell.angle_alpha   90.00
_cell.angle_beta   90.00
_cell.angle_gamma   90.00
#
_symmetry.space_group_name_H-M   'P 1'
#
loop_
_entity.id
_entity.type
_entity.pdbx_description
1 polymer ?
#
loop_
_entity_poly.entity_id
_entity_poly.type
_entity_poly.pdbx_seq_one_letter_code
_entity_poly.pdbx_strand_id
1 'polypeptide(L)'
;MKYLLVVAHPDDEVLGAGASMWKWSHEGDEVNVAIMCTEAKARAFRPSDAELEDDTDAATNFIGVSKKYEATFPNIEMNTVPHLKLVQFIESAIRESEPDIIITHHPADTNNDHLQTSMACQEAIRLFQRLPSVKPVKEF
;
A
#
# COMPACT_ATOMS: atom_id res chain seq x y z
N MET A 1 -12.05 13.39 -2.37
CA MET A 1 -11.70 12.38 -1.32
C MET A 1 -10.20 12.15 -1.35
N LYS A 2 -9.63 11.58 -0.27
CA LYS A 2 -8.23 11.11 -0.25
C LYS A 2 -8.21 9.61 -0.04
N TYR A 3 -7.62 8.89 -0.95
CA TYR A 3 -7.48 7.44 -0.91
C TYR A 3 -6.04 7.05 -0.58
N LEU A 4 -5.87 5.99 0.19
CA LEU A 4 -4.59 5.31 0.39
C LEU A 4 -4.78 3.82 0.13
N LEU A 5 -4.11 3.32 -0.91
CA LEU A 5 -4.02 1.89 -1.14
C LEU A 5 -2.77 1.37 -0.42
N VAL A 6 -2.92 0.34 0.39
CA VAL A 6 -1.82 -0.33 1.09
C VAL A 6 -1.73 -1.75 0.55
N VAL A 7 -0.67 -2.01 -0.20
CA VAL A 7 -0.48 -3.27 -0.92
C VAL A 7 0.86 -3.93 -0.58
N ALA A 8 0.93 -5.23 -0.76
CA ALA A 8 2.13 -6.00 -0.43
C ALA A 8 3.23 -5.82 -1.48
N HIS A 9 2.90 -5.94 -2.77
CA HIS A 9 3.87 -5.97 -3.87
C HIS A 9 3.53 -4.97 -4.97
N PRO A 10 4.52 -4.58 -5.80
CA PRO A 10 4.28 -3.80 -7.00
C PRO A 10 3.48 -4.65 -8.00
N ASP A 11 2.34 -4.24 -8.40
CA ASP A 11 1.30 -4.77 -9.27
C ASP A 11 -0.05 -4.99 -8.56
N ASP A 12 -0.05 -5.26 -7.27
CA ASP A 12 -1.28 -5.48 -6.49
C ASP A 12 -2.25 -4.30 -6.58
N GLU A 13 -1.74 -3.06 -6.55
CA GLU A 13 -2.53 -1.84 -6.65
C GLU A 13 -3.21 -1.72 -8.02
N VAL A 14 -2.48 -2.08 -9.08
CA VAL A 14 -2.98 -2.02 -10.46
C VAL A 14 -3.99 -3.13 -10.71
N LEU A 15 -3.66 -4.37 -10.32
CA LEU A 15 -4.51 -5.53 -10.52
C LEU A 15 -5.78 -5.46 -9.66
N GLY A 16 -5.65 -4.99 -8.41
CA GLY A 16 -6.76 -4.92 -7.47
C GLY A 16 -7.68 -3.73 -7.68
N ALA A 17 -7.13 -2.55 -8.00
CA ALA A 17 -7.89 -1.31 -8.02
C ALA A 17 -7.50 -0.31 -9.12
N GLY A 18 -6.69 -0.69 -10.11
CA GLY A 18 -6.15 0.23 -11.11
C GLY A 18 -7.21 1.06 -11.84
N ALA A 19 -8.30 0.44 -12.28
CA ALA A 19 -9.41 1.14 -12.93
C ALA A 19 -10.11 2.14 -11.99
N SER A 20 -10.28 1.76 -10.72
CA SER A 20 -10.88 2.63 -9.71
C SER A 20 -9.97 3.82 -9.38
N MET A 21 -8.68 3.57 -9.17
CA MET A 21 -7.68 4.61 -8.94
C MET A 21 -7.62 5.61 -10.09
N TRP A 22 -7.59 5.10 -11.33
CA TRP A 22 -7.61 5.94 -12.53
C TRP A 22 -8.85 6.83 -12.57
N LYS A 23 -10.01 6.26 -12.29
CA LYS A 23 -11.26 7.02 -12.21
C LYS A 23 -11.20 8.11 -11.17
N TRP A 24 -10.83 7.77 -9.92
CA TRP A 24 -10.78 8.73 -8.80
C TRP A 24 -9.81 9.88 -9.07
N SER A 25 -8.60 9.57 -9.56
CA SER A 25 -7.61 10.60 -9.88
C SER A 25 -8.10 11.56 -10.97
N HIS A 26 -8.80 11.05 -12.00
CA HIS A 26 -9.34 11.86 -13.07
C HIS A 26 -10.63 12.64 -12.69
N GLU A 27 -11.30 12.23 -11.62
CA GLU A 27 -12.41 12.97 -11.02
C GLU A 27 -11.93 14.05 -10.02
N GLY A 28 -10.62 14.16 -9.80
CA GLY A 28 -9.99 15.18 -8.96
C GLY A 28 -9.77 14.74 -7.51
N ASP A 29 -9.91 13.46 -7.21
CA ASP A 29 -9.56 12.89 -5.92
C ASP A 29 -8.05 12.68 -5.78
N GLU A 30 -7.54 12.70 -4.57
CA GLU A 30 -6.15 12.40 -4.25
C GLU A 30 -6.00 10.89 -4.02
N VAL A 31 -5.18 10.23 -4.83
CA VAL A 31 -4.91 8.79 -4.74
C VAL A 31 -3.45 8.58 -4.36
N ASN A 32 -3.21 7.92 -3.24
CA ASN A 32 -1.90 7.57 -2.73
C ASN A 32 -1.75 6.05 -2.65
N VAL A 33 -0.52 5.55 -2.81
CA VAL A 33 -0.21 4.12 -2.73
C VAL A 33 0.93 3.89 -1.75
N ALA A 34 0.81 2.86 -0.89
CA ALA A 34 1.87 2.38 -0.03
C ALA A 34 2.18 0.92 -0.39
N ILE A 35 3.40 0.65 -0.86
CA ILE A 35 3.89 -0.67 -1.27
C ILE A 35 4.85 -1.18 -0.20
N MET A 36 4.53 -2.33 0.40
CA MET A 36 5.29 -2.89 1.53
C MET A 36 6.63 -3.51 1.09
N CYS A 37 6.67 -4.13 -0.08
CA CYS A 37 7.85 -4.79 -0.64
C CYS A 37 8.07 -4.35 -2.08
N THR A 38 9.22 -3.77 -2.39
CA THR A 38 9.58 -3.35 -3.76
C THR A 38 10.38 -4.39 -4.52
N GLU A 39 10.56 -5.59 -3.96
CA GLU A 39 11.32 -6.68 -4.54
C GLU A 39 10.41 -7.79 -5.09
N ALA A 40 10.88 -8.50 -6.11
CA ALA A 40 10.18 -9.64 -6.71
C ALA A 40 11.01 -10.94 -6.64
N LYS A 41 11.81 -11.10 -5.58
CA LYS A 41 12.81 -12.20 -5.48
C LYS A 41 12.20 -13.60 -5.54
N ALA A 42 10.95 -13.77 -5.12
CA ALA A 42 10.27 -15.07 -5.14
C ALA A 42 9.67 -15.43 -6.51
N ARG A 43 9.65 -14.53 -7.48
CA ARG A 43 9.11 -14.81 -8.82
C ARG A 43 10.07 -15.67 -9.64
N ALA A 44 9.56 -16.70 -10.32
CA ALA A 44 10.35 -17.57 -11.19
C ALA A 44 10.94 -16.82 -12.40
N PHE A 45 10.16 -15.88 -12.97
CA PHE A 45 10.57 -15.01 -14.07
C PHE A 45 10.41 -13.57 -13.57
N ARG A 46 11.43 -13.06 -12.92
CA ARG A 46 11.39 -11.70 -12.36
C ARG A 46 12.10 -10.71 -13.28
N PRO A 47 11.61 -9.45 -13.36
CA PRO A 47 12.39 -8.35 -13.88
C PRO A 47 13.58 -8.06 -12.95
N SER A 48 14.55 -7.29 -13.42
CA SER A 48 15.52 -6.65 -12.52
C SER A 48 14.80 -5.68 -11.60
N ASP A 49 15.41 -5.35 -10.46
CA ASP A 49 14.80 -4.40 -9.52
C ASP A 49 14.60 -3.02 -10.18
N ALA A 50 15.52 -2.60 -11.08
CA ALA A 50 15.39 -1.35 -11.84
C ALA A 50 14.22 -1.38 -12.84
N GLU A 51 14.05 -2.48 -13.59
CA GLU A 51 12.90 -2.64 -14.49
C GLU A 51 11.57 -2.64 -13.72
N LEU A 52 11.52 -3.29 -12.56
CA LEU A 52 10.32 -3.31 -11.71
C LEU A 52 9.98 -1.91 -11.17
N GLU A 53 11.00 -1.15 -10.78
CA GLU A 53 10.82 0.25 -10.35
C GLU A 53 10.31 1.12 -11.49
N ASP A 54 10.93 1.05 -12.67
CA ASP A 54 10.51 1.79 -13.87
C ASP A 54 9.07 1.46 -14.27
N ASP A 55 8.70 0.19 -14.29
CA ASP A 55 7.34 -0.26 -14.61
C ASP A 55 6.32 0.22 -13.57
N THR A 56 6.66 0.16 -12.29
CA THR A 56 5.81 0.65 -11.20
C THR A 56 5.60 2.16 -11.29
N ASP A 57 6.66 2.91 -11.59
CA ASP A 57 6.60 4.35 -11.78
C ASP A 57 5.75 4.72 -13.01
N ALA A 58 5.94 4.01 -14.13
CA ALA A 58 5.15 4.22 -15.34
C ALA A 58 3.65 3.96 -15.08
N ALA A 59 3.32 2.87 -14.39
CA ALA A 59 1.94 2.51 -14.07
C ALA A 59 1.29 3.53 -13.12
N THR A 60 1.95 3.89 -12.03
CA THR A 60 1.42 4.85 -11.04
C THR A 60 1.28 6.25 -11.63
N ASN A 61 2.22 6.69 -12.48
CA ASN A 61 2.12 7.96 -13.21
C ASN A 61 0.93 7.95 -14.20
N PHE A 62 0.74 6.87 -14.96
CA PHE A 62 -0.38 6.74 -15.89
C PHE A 62 -1.73 6.79 -15.17
N ILE A 63 -1.84 6.14 -14.02
CA ILE A 63 -3.04 6.15 -13.18
C ILE A 63 -3.31 7.52 -12.58
N GLY A 64 -2.28 8.33 -12.35
CA GLY A 64 -2.38 9.62 -11.70
C GLY A 64 -2.28 9.53 -10.16
N VAL A 65 -1.45 8.60 -9.67
CA VAL A 65 -1.13 8.49 -8.24
C VAL A 65 -0.40 9.75 -7.78
N SER A 66 -0.90 10.37 -6.71
CA SER A 66 -0.37 11.63 -6.18
C SER A 66 0.94 11.41 -5.43
N LYS A 67 1.03 10.34 -4.65
CA LYS A 67 2.23 9.98 -3.91
C LYS A 67 2.34 8.47 -3.72
N LYS A 68 3.58 7.96 -3.88
CA LYS A 68 3.96 6.58 -3.63
C LYS A 68 4.84 6.51 -2.38
N TYR A 69 4.50 5.62 -1.46
CA TYR A 69 5.30 5.26 -0.28
C TYR A 69 5.83 3.85 -0.46
N GLU A 70 7.10 3.63 -0.26
CA GLU A 70 7.73 2.34 -0.51
C GLU A 70 8.55 1.88 0.67
N ALA A 71 8.43 0.58 0.98
CA ALA A 71 9.27 -0.12 1.93
C ALA A 71 9.98 -1.29 1.23
N THR A 72 11.02 -1.79 1.86
CA THR A 72 11.83 -2.92 1.35
C THR A 72 11.69 -4.14 2.26
N PHE A 73 10.46 -4.43 2.71
CA PHE A 73 10.24 -5.66 3.49
C PHE A 73 10.47 -6.89 2.62
N PRO A 74 10.90 -8.02 3.19
CA PRO A 74 11.30 -9.17 2.40
C PRO A 74 10.11 -9.81 1.67
N ASN A 75 10.31 -10.15 0.38
CA ASN A 75 9.30 -10.73 -0.49
C ASN A 75 8.95 -12.17 -0.06
N ILE A 76 7.66 -12.43 0.17
CA ILE A 76 7.08 -13.71 0.65
C ILE A 76 7.55 -14.11 2.06
N GLU A 77 8.23 -13.22 2.76
CA GLU A 77 8.78 -13.46 4.09
C GLU A 77 8.38 -12.37 5.11
N MET A 78 7.32 -11.59 4.84
CA MET A 78 6.89 -10.51 5.75
C MET A 78 6.50 -11.02 7.15
N ASN A 79 6.10 -12.29 7.29
CA ASN A 79 5.86 -12.91 8.59
C ASN A 79 7.12 -13.03 9.47
N THR A 80 8.32 -12.86 8.91
CA THR A 80 9.59 -12.83 9.66
C THR A 80 9.94 -11.43 10.17
N VAL A 81 9.26 -10.41 9.68
CA VAL A 81 9.45 -9.02 10.10
C VAL A 81 8.68 -8.78 11.41
N PRO A 82 9.28 -8.11 12.42
CA PRO A 82 8.52 -7.69 13.58
C PRO A 82 7.26 -6.90 13.16
N HIS A 83 6.10 -7.40 13.52
CA HIS A 83 4.81 -6.85 13.10
C HIS A 83 4.69 -5.33 13.32
N LEU A 84 5.24 -4.84 14.43
CA LEU A 84 5.27 -3.41 14.72
C LEU A 84 5.94 -2.59 13.61
N LYS A 85 6.96 -3.11 12.92
CA LYS A 85 7.61 -2.39 11.82
C LYS A 85 6.70 -2.23 10.61
N LEU A 86 5.90 -3.26 10.30
CA LEU A 86 4.90 -3.21 9.25
C LEU A 86 3.84 -2.13 9.59
N VAL A 87 3.33 -2.18 10.82
CA VAL A 87 2.35 -1.19 11.31
C VAL A 87 2.91 0.23 11.24
N GLN A 88 4.13 0.47 11.72
CA GLN A 88 4.75 1.79 11.75
C GLN A 88 4.98 2.39 10.36
N PHE A 89 5.30 1.57 9.36
CA PHE A 89 5.40 2.04 7.97
C PHE A 89 4.03 2.54 7.47
N ILE A 90 2.98 1.76 7.68
CA ILE A 90 1.62 2.14 7.28
C ILE A 90 1.15 3.38 8.04
N GLU A 91 1.44 3.46 9.35
CA GLU A 91 1.13 4.65 10.16
C GLU A 91 1.81 5.92 9.63
N SER A 92 3.05 5.80 9.11
CA SER A 92 3.73 6.95 8.51
C SER A 92 3.04 7.41 7.22
N ALA A 93 2.60 6.48 6.37
CA ALA A 93 1.83 6.79 5.18
C ALA A 93 0.46 7.42 5.51
N ILE A 94 -0.25 6.88 6.52
CA ILE A 94 -1.52 7.46 7.01
C ILE A 94 -1.33 8.90 7.51
N ARG A 95 -0.28 9.14 8.31
CA ARG A 95 -0.01 10.47 8.86
C ARG A 95 0.32 11.50 7.79
N GLU A 96 1.01 11.10 6.72
CA GLU A 96 1.41 12.01 5.66
C GLU A 96 0.29 12.25 4.63
N SER A 97 -0.47 11.22 4.26
CA SER A 97 -1.53 11.34 3.25
C SER A 97 -2.87 11.77 3.84
N GLU A 98 -3.09 11.59 5.15
CA GLU A 98 -4.37 11.87 5.83
C GLU A 98 -5.58 11.32 5.08
N PRO A 99 -5.63 10.01 4.79
CA PRO A 99 -6.65 9.45 3.92
C PRO A 99 -8.04 9.50 4.53
N ASP A 100 -9.04 9.66 3.68
CA ASP A 100 -10.44 9.45 4.05
C ASP A 100 -10.79 7.96 3.99
N ILE A 101 -10.23 7.26 3.00
CA ILE A 101 -10.51 5.85 2.70
C ILE A 101 -9.19 5.10 2.55
N ILE A 102 -9.09 3.93 3.18
CA ILE A 102 -7.97 3.00 3.01
C ILE A 102 -8.49 1.72 2.36
N ILE A 103 -7.73 1.22 1.39
CA ILE A 103 -8.00 -0.03 0.69
C ILE A 103 -6.78 -0.92 0.84
N THR A 104 -6.99 -2.17 1.18
CA THR A 104 -5.90 -3.15 1.35
C THR A 104 -6.38 -4.56 0.98
N HIS A 105 -5.49 -5.53 1.14
CA HIS A 105 -5.78 -6.94 0.87
C HIS A 105 -6.88 -7.52 1.77
N HIS A 106 -7.56 -8.53 1.26
CA HIS A 106 -8.56 -9.26 2.03
C HIS A 106 -7.92 -10.00 3.22
N PRO A 107 -8.52 -9.96 4.42
CA PRO A 107 -7.93 -10.58 5.64
C PRO A 107 -7.90 -12.11 5.61
N ALA A 108 -8.48 -12.75 4.62
CA ALA A 108 -8.42 -14.19 4.39
C ALA A 108 -7.77 -14.53 3.02
N ASP A 109 -6.82 -13.72 2.57
CA ASP A 109 -6.02 -14.00 1.38
C ASP A 109 -5.12 -15.23 1.60
N THR A 110 -4.71 -15.89 0.52
CA THR A 110 -3.83 -17.05 0.57
C THR A 110 -2.34 -16.70 0.50
N ASN A 111 -2.00 -15.47 0.11
CA ASN A 111 -0.63 -14.98 0.07
C ASN A 111 -0.19 -14.50 1.47
N ASN A 112 0.96 -15.01 1.95
CA ASN A 112 1.50 -14.64 3.27
C ASN A 112 1.67 -13.11 3.44
N ASP A 113 2.25 -12.43 2.45
CA ASP A 113 2.52 -11.00 2.55
C ASP A 113 1.24 -10.16 2.51
N HIS A 114 0.22 -10.61 1.73
CA HIS A 114 -1.10 -9.99 1.72
C HIS A 114 -1.76 -10.07 3.10
N LEU A 115 -1.68 -11.24 3.75
CA LEU A 115 -2.18 -11.42 5.13
C LEU A 115 -1.47 -10.50 6.11
N GLN A 116 -0.12 -10.44 6.07
CA GLN A 116 0.66 -9.58 6.97
C GLN A 116 0.35 -8.11 6.75
N THR A 117 0.22 -7.69 5.49
CA THR A 117 -0.16 -6.32 5.12
C THR A 117 -1.56 -5.97 5.63
N SER A 118 -2.54 -6.83 5.40
CA SER A 118 -3.92 -6.64 5.88
C SER A 118 -3.99 -6.53 7.40
N MET A 119 -3.31 -7.43 8.13
CA MET A 119 -3.26 -7.41 9.60
C MET A 119 -2.63 -6.11 10.12
N ALA A 120 -1.48 -5.71 9.55
CA ALA A 120 -0.80 -4.49 9.95
C ALA A 120 -1.65 -3.24 9.65
N CYS A 121 -2.38 -3.25 8.54
CA CYS A 121 -3.27 -2.15 8.15
C CYS A 121 -4.44 -2.00 9.13
N GLN A 122 -5.06 -3.10 9.56
CA GLN A 122 -6.14 -3.10 10.57
C GLN A 122 -5.70 -2.49 11.91
N GLU A 123 -4.42 -2.64 12.28
CA GLU A 123 -3.89 -1.99 13.47
C GLU A 123 -3.54 -0.51 13.22
N ALA A 124 -2.94 -0.21 12.07
CA ALA A 124 -2.47 1.13 11.72
C ALA A 124 -3.62 2.15 11.60
N ILE A 125 -4.80 1.74 11.12
CA ILE A 125 -5.98 2.63 11.01
C ILE A 125 -6.43 3.21 12.36
N ARG A 126 -6.00 2.61 13.47
CA ARG A 126 -6.30 3.06 14.83
C ARG A 126 -5.32 4.12 15.35
N LEU A 127 -4.41 4.61 14.51
CA LEU A 127 -3.39 5.60 14.89
C LEU A 127 -4.00 6.84 15.55
N PHE A 128 -5.16 7.30 15.09
CA PHE A 128 -5.88 8.45 15.67
C PHE A 128 -6.19 8.30 17.17
N GLN A 129 -6.31 7.07 17.68
CA GLN A 129 -6.55 6.80 19.11
C GLN A 129 -5.30 7.11 19.97
N ARG A 130 -4.12 7.02 19.38
CA ARG A 130 -2.83 7.26 20.05
C ARG A 130 -2.24 8.62 19.71
N LEU A 131 -2.59 9.17 18.56
CA LEU A 131 -2.10 10.43 18.05
C LEU A 131 -3.30 11.32 17.63
N PRO A 132 -3.82 12.14 18.54
CA PRO A 132 -5.03 12.94 18.29
C PRO A 132 -4.94 13.96 17.15
N SER A 133 -3.73 14.26 16.68
CA SER A 133 -3.52 15.11 15.48
C SER A 133 -3.85 14.42 14.16
N VAL A 134 -3.97 13.08 14.17
CA VAL A 134 -4.33 12.29 12.99
C VAL A 134 -5.84 12.13 12.95
N LYS A 135 -6.45 12.47 11.83
CA LYS A 135 -7.90 12.28 11.66
C LYS A 135 -8.25 10.79 11.54
N PRO A 136 -9.43 10.37 12.02
CA PRO A 136 -9.91 9.01 11.78
C PRO A 136 -10.13 8.74 10.28
N VAL A 137 -9.77 7.55 9.84
CA VAL A 137 -10.17 7.01 8.52
C VAL A 137 -11.67 6.79 8.53
N LYS A 138 -12.37 7.18 7.47
CA LYS A 138 -13.83 7.08 7.38
C LYS A 138 -14.29 5.68 6.96
N GLU A 139 -13.55 5.07 6.04
CA GLU A 139 -13.84 3.75 5.47
C GLU A 139 -12.55 2.92 5.32
N PHE A 140 -12.72 1.62 5.58
CA PHE A 140 -11.64 0.63 5.51
C PHE A 140 -12.14 -0.71 4.96
#